data_7b61d40912f12082909930a9043b631a
#
_entry.id   7b61d40912f12082909930a9043b631a
#
_cell.length_a   1.000
_cell.length_b   1.000
_cell.length_c   1.000
_cell.angle_alpha   90.00
_cell.angle_beta   90.00
_cell.angle_gamma   90.00
#
_symmetry.space_group_name_H-M   'P 1'
#
loop_
_entity.id
_entity.type
_entity.pdbx_description
1 polymer ?
#
loop_
_entity_poly.entity_id
_entity_poly.type
_entity_poly.pdbx_seq_one_letter_code
_entity_poly.pdbx_strand_id
1 'polypeptide(L)'
;TMENGERAYFPIREPKTVTYPVNEGDQFARLYRESVVNMIGGLNLPRYGLGEYVRKDLPADTTETEKEIIDNLGRAARRLLGYCRTNLFKRLESSGHDFLQSVERHIVRNCVFLYALERGLPLPIGTQDSALLDTAFSDEDIDSLFATVVSPDEDEESTEGTVPPEEALSGDYAARAKRVYDIYRTHMKRQFKWIRADLFESDALIKTLRHDTEEFVRLHRTLPEWDPAQDSKLQALVTLLKTTHPREKVLVFSQFADTVRYLVEELRKAGVRQVEGVTGQSSNPTEAAHRFSPESNGKRDRIRPDDETRVLIATDVLSEGQNLQDCSI
;
A
#
# COMPACT_ATOMS: atom_id res chain seq x y z
N THR A 1 -29.73 3.97 -28.90
CA THR A 1 -31.11 4.51 -28.89
C THR A 1 -31.74 4.06 -27.61
N MET A 2 -32.30 4.97 -26.84
CA MET A 2 -33.05 4.62 -25.63
C MET A 2 -34.38 3.94 -26.01
N GLU A 3 -35.02 3.24 -25.07
CA GLU A 3 -36.30 2.56 -25.30
C GLU A 3 -37.41 3.49 -25.81
N ASN A 4 -37.31 4.82 -25.55
CA ASN A 4 -38.20 5.86 -26.02
C ASN A 4 -37.88 6.39 -27.44
N GLY A 5 -36.92 5.83 -28.16
CA GLY A 5 -36.52 6.25 -29.50
C GLY A 5 -35.58 7.45 -29.59
N GLU A 6 -35.19 8.05 -28.43
CA GLU A 6 -34.21 9.13 -28.42
C GLU A 6 -32.79 8.62 -28.60
N ARG A 7 -31.94 9.41 -29.25
CA ARG A 7 -30.52 9.09 -29.41
C ARG A 7 -29.80 9.43 -28.10
N ALA A 8 -29.31 8.41 -27.40
CA ALA A 8 -28.37 8.62 -26.30
C ALA A 8 -27.00 9.00 -26.90
N TYR A 9 -26.49 10.14 -26.49
CA TYR A 9 -25.12 10.55 -26.79
C TYR A 9 -24.27 10.28 -25.57
N PHE A 10 -23.05 9.78 -25.77
CA PHE A 10 -22.07 9.73 -24.71
C PHE A 10 -21.70 11.16 -24.28
N PRO A 11 -21.53 11.43 -22.97
CA PRO A 11 -21.13 12.74 -22.51
C PRO A 11 -19.78 13.15 -23.13
N ILE A 12 -19.66 14.42 -23.48
CA ILE A 12 -18.40 14.97 -23.98
C ILE A 12 -17.42 15.02 -22.80
N ARG A 13 -16.25 14.40 -22.97
CA ARG A 13 -15.20 14.43 -21.97
C ARG A 13 -14.32 15.66 -22.20
N GLU A 14 -14.22 16.50 -21.19
CA GLU A 14 -13.33 17.65 -21.18
C GLU A 14 -12.16 17.39 -20.21
N PRO A 15 -10.98 16.96 -20.69
CA PRO A 15 -9.83 16.76 -19.83
C PRO A 15 -9.31 18.10 -19.31
N LYS A 16 -9.14 18.22 -17.99
CA LYS A 16 -8.59 19.41 -17.32
C LYS A 16 -7.46 19.01 -16.40
N THR A 17 -6.32 19.69 -16.52
CA THR A 17 -5.21 19.51 -15.61
C THR A 17 -5.39 20.42 -14.41
N VAL A 18 -5.36 19.84 -13.20
CA VAL A 18 -5.29 20.59 -11.95
C VAL A 18 -3.83 20.64 -11.53
N THR A 19 -3.28 21.86 -11.46
CA THR A 19 -1.92 22.09 -10.99
C THR A 19 -1.94 22.61 -9.56
N TYR A 20 -0.95 22.22 -8.78
CA TYR A 20 -0.74 22.73 -7.43
C TYR A 20 0.73 23.16 -7.28
N PRO A 21 0.98 24.29 -6.57
CA PRO A 21 2.36 24.75 -6.38
C PRO A 21 3.07 23.85 -5.38
N VAL A 22 4.29 23.46 -5.70
CA VAL A 22 5.22 22.81 -4.77
C VAL A 22 6.30 23.83 -4.44
N ASN A 23 6.21 24.45 -3.27
CA ASN A 23 7.16 25.43 -2.80
C ASN A 23 8.39 24.74 -2.17
N GLU A 24 9.54 25.42 -2.09
CA GLU A 24 10.78 24.85 -1.51
C GLU A 24 10.62 24.36 -0.06
N GLY A 25 9.70 24.96 0.71
CA GLY A 25 9.35 24.53 2.07
C GLY A 25 8.39 23.36 2.16
N ASP A 26 7.77 22.97 1.06
CA ASP A 26 6.79 21.90 0.99
C ASP A 26 7.43 20.54 1.32
N GLN A 27 6.68 19.68 1.99
CA GLN A 27 7.11 18.32 2.31
C GLN A 27 7.34 17.51 1.03
N PHE A 28 6.51 17.68 0.00
CA PHE A 28 6.75 17.08 -1.32
C PHE A 28 8.08 17.53 -1.93
N ALA A 29 8.41 18.81 -1.89
CA ALA A 29 9.68 19.30 -2.42
C ALA A 29 10.88 18.61 -1.77
N ARG A 30 10.78 18.26 -0.50
CA ARG A 30 11.83 17.52 0.22
C ARG A 30 11.94 16.07 -0.26
N LEU A 31 10.83 15.43 -0.56
CA LEU A 31 10.78 14.04 -1.04
C LEU A 31 11.20 13.93 -2.52
N TYR A 32 11.00 14.97 -3.33
CA TYR A 32 11.42 14.99 -4.74
C TYR A 32 12.84 15.48 -4.97
N ARG A 33 13.63 15.70 -3.92
CA ARG A 33 15.04 16.05 -4.07
C ARG A 33 15.81 14.98 -4.80
N GLU A 34 16.76 15.38 -5.60
CA GLU A 34 17.64 14.48 -6.35
C GLU A 34 18.31 13.43 -5.44
N SER A 35 18.67 13.82 -4.21
CA SER A 35 19.23 12.90 -3.21
C SER A 35 18.30 11.76 -2.85
N VAL A 36 16.98 11.97 -2.78
CA VAL A 36 15.98 10.93 -2.51
C VAL A 36 15.81 10.03 -3.73
N VAL A 37 15.72 10.63 -4.91
CA VAL A 37 15.62 9.89 -6.18
C VAL A 37 16.84 8.99 -6.38
N ASN A 38 18.03 9.52 -6.17
CA ASN A 38 19.29 8.78 -6.28
C ASN A 38 19.40 7.67 -5.23
N MET A 39 18.93 7.93 -3.99
CA MET A 39 18.89 6.92 -2.94
C MET A 39 17.97 5.75 -3.33
N ILE A 40 16.74 6.01 -3.77
CA ILE A 40 15.81 4.97 -4.21
C ILE A 40 16.41 4.18 -5.39
N GLY A 41 17.04 4.88 -6.33
CA GLY A 41 17.72 4.25 -7.47
C GLY A 41 18.89 3.35 -7.07
N GLY A 42 19.57 3.68 -5.98
CA GLY A 42 20.74 2.96 -5.44
C GLY A 42 20.41 1.81 -4.47
N LEU A 43 19.17 1.66 -4.03
CA LEU A 43 18.78 0.56 -3.14
C LEU A 43 19.02 -0.80 -3.78
N ASN A 44 19.54 -1.73 -3.00
CA ASN A 44 19.77 -3.11 -3.44
C ASN A 44 18.48 -3.96 -3.37
N LEU A 45 17.59 -3.65 -2.41
CA LEU A 45 16.34 -4.36 -2.17
C LEU A 45 16.51 -5.88 -2.05
N PRO A 46 17.42 -6.36 -1.18
CA PRO A 46 17.87 -7.76 -1.19
C PRO A 46 16.77 -8.77 -0.88
N ARG A 47 15.70 -8.36 -0.18
CA ARG A 47 14.52 -9.22 0.05
C ARG A 47 13.83 -9.63 -1.25
N TYR A 48 13.91 -8.82 -2.29
CA TYR A 48 13.35 -9.10 -3.62
C TYR A 48 14.37 -9.75 -4.55
N GLY A 49 15.65 -9.66 -4.21
CA GLY A 49 16.78 -10.26 -4.92
C GLY A 49 17.39 -11.43 -4.18
N LEU A 50 16.68 -12.14 -3.31
CA LEU A 50 17.22 -13.22 -2.48
C LEU A 50 17.95 -14.29 -3.28
N GLY A 51 17.54 -14.56 -4.51
CA GLY A 51 18.22 -15.52 -5.39
C GLY A 51 19.69 -15.21 -5.65
N GLU A 52 20.12 -13.95 -5.53
CA GLU A 52 21.51 -13.53 -5.71
C GLU A 52 22.40 -13.90 -4.51
N TYR A 53 21.78 -14.21 -3.37
CA TYR A 53 22.47 -14.56 -2.12
C TYR A 53 22.41 -16.05 -1.81
N VAL A 54 21.90 -16.88 -2.71
CA VAL A 54 21.89 -18.34 -2.52
C VAL A 54 23.31 -18.87 -2.57
N ARG A 55 23.67 -19.76 -1.64
CA ARG A 55 24.98 -20.41 -1.61
C ARG A 55 25.19 -21.27 -2.85
N LYS A 56 26.40 -21.23 -3.38
CA LYS A 56 26.82 -22.13 -4.49
C LYS A 56 26.83 -23.59 -4.08
N ASP A 57 27.32 -23.85 -2.86
CA ASP A 57 27.37 -25.15 -2.26
C ASP A 57 26.26 -25.29 -1.22
N LEU A 58 25.13 -25.87 -1.64
CA LEU A 58 23.99 -26.10 -0.76
C LEU A 58 24.27 -27.24 0.22
N PRO A 59 23.76 -27.16 1.47
CA PRO A 59 23.84 -28.27 2.43
C PRO A 59 23.29 -29.57 1.84
N ALA A 60 23.92 -30.70 2.20
CA ALA A 60 23.56 -32.03 1.66
C ALA A 60 22.12 -32.46 2.03
N ASP A 61 21.55 -31.88 3.09
CA ASP A 61 20.19 -32.10 3.59
C ASP A 61 19.14 -31.15 2.99
N THR A 62 19.52 -30.36 1.97
CA THR A 62 18.60 -29.48 1.27
C THR A 62 17.47 -30.27 0.59
N THR A 63 16.25 -29.99 0.98
CA THR A 63 15.04 -30.67 0.46
C THR A 63 14.71 -30.27 -0.97
N GLU A 64 13.96 -31.10 -1.70
CA GLU A 64 13.49 -30.75 -3.04
C GLU A 64 12.58 -29.52 -3.04
N THR A 65 11.77 -29.34 -2.00
CA THR A 65 10.93 -28.14 -1.82
C THR A 65 11.77 -26.87 -1.68
N GLU A 66 12.88 -26.94 -0.93
CA GLU A 66 13.79 -25.79 -0.78
C GLU A 66 14.51 -25.47 -2.10
N LYS A 67 14.92 -26.48 -2.86
CA LYS A 67 15.50 -26.30 -4.19
C LYS A 67 14.52 -25.62 -5.16
N GLU A 68 13.25 -26.05 -5.15
CA GLU A 68 12.22 -25.45 -5.95
C GLU A 68 11.98 -23.97 -5.58
N ILE A 69 11.98 -23.63 -4.29
CA ILE A 69 11.90 -22.25 -3.82
C ILE A 69 13.09 -21.45 -4.34
N ILE A 70 14.31 -21.96 -4.19
CA ILE A 70 15.56 -21.32 -4.64
C ILE A 70 15.51 -21.03 -6.16
N ASP A 71 15.10 -21.99 -6.96
CA ASP A 71 15.00 -21.85 -8.41
C ASP A 71 13.99 -20.76 -8.80
N ASN A 72 12.89 -20.65 -8.06
CA ASN A 72 11.89 -19.60 -8.27
C ASN A 72 12.44 -18.22 -7.89
N LEU A 73 13.16 -18.10 -6.77
CA LEU A 73 13.82 -16.87 -6.35
C LEU A 73 14.82 -16.37 -7.40
N GLY A 74 15.64 -17.26 -7.95
CA GLY A 74 16.62 -16.90 -9.00
C GLY A 74 15.99 -16.35 -10.28
N ARG A 75 14.85 -16.92 -10.70
CA ARG A 75 14.14 -16.49 -11.91
C ARG A 75 13.41 -15.14 -11.75
N ALA A 76 12.90 -14.86 -10.56
CA ALA A 76 12.09 -13.67 -10.31
C ALA A 76 12.92 -12.41 -9.95
N ALA A 77 14.14 -12.58 -9.41
CA ALA A 77 14.90 -11.52 -8.74
C ALA A 77 15.00 -10.20 -9.52
N ARG A 78 15.53 -10.24 -10.74
CA ARG A 78 15.75 -8.99 -11.53
C ARG A 78 14.46 -8.24 -11.87
N ARG A 79 13.37 -8.99 -12.14
CA ARG A 79 12.06 -8.40 -12.45
C ARG A 79 11.47 -7.75 -11.20
N LEU A 80 11.55 -8.42 -10.06
CA LEU A 80 11.05 -7.93 -8.76
C LEU A 80 11.78 -6.66 -8.33
N LEU A 81 13.10 -6.59 -8.45
CA LEU A 81 13.90 -5.41 -8.11
C LEU A 81 13.46 -4.18 -8.92
N GLY A 82 13.29 -4.33 -10.24
CA GLY A 82 12.82 -3.24 -11.10
C GLY A 82 11.41 -2.80 -10.73
N TYR A 83 10.51 -3.75 -10.48
CA TYR A 83 9.14 -3.47 -10.06
C TYR A 83 9.09 -2.73 -8.72
N CYS A 84 9.83 -3.18 -7.71
CA CYS A 84 9.84 -2.55 -6.38
C CYS A 84 10.35 -1.11 -6.41
N ARG A 85 11.42 -0.82 -7.19
CA ARG A 85 11.88 0.56 -7.37
C ARG A 85 10.83 1.42 -8.05
N THR A 86 10.23 0.94 -9.13
CA THR A 86 9.15 1.65 -9.83
C THR A 86 7.96 1.88 -8.90
N ASN A 87 7.61 0.90 -8.07
CA ASN A 87 6.51 1.04 -7.12
C ASN A 87 6.78 2.10 -6.06
N LEU A 88 8.01 2.18 -5.52
CA LEU A 88 8.40 3.25 -4.59
C LEU A 88 8.22 4.64 -5.23
N PHE A 89 8.63 4.83 -6.49
CA PHE A 89 8.40 6.09 -7.20
C PHE A 89 6.92 6.38 -7.43
N LYS A 90 6.13 5.39 -7.83
CA LYS A 90 4.68 5.55 -7.99
C LYS A 90 3.97 5.91 -6.69
N ARG A 91 4.41 5.34 -5.55
CA ARG A 91 3.89 5.72 -4.23
C ARG A 91 4.23 7.15 -3.88
N LEU A 92 5.47 7.57 -4.14
CA LEU A 92 5.90 8.96 -3.98
C LEU A 92 5.05 9.93 -4.81
N GLU A 93 4.76 9.57 -6.06
CA GLU A 93 3.89 10.34 -6.95
C GLU A 93 2.43 10.35 -6.48
N SER A 94 1.95 9.27 -5.89
CA SER A 94 0.57 9.16 -5.40
C SER A 94 0.34 10.03 -4.16
N SER A 95 1.13 9.80 -3.10
CA SER A 95 1.01 10.48 -1.81
C SER A 95 2.34 10.41 -1.04
N GLY A 96 2.80 11.55 -0.54
CA GLY A 96 3.99 11.60 0.31
C GLY A 96 3.77 10.87 1.65
N HIS A 97 2.58 10.95 2.22
CA HIS A 97 2.17 10.19 3.40
C HIS A 97 2.37 8.69 3.18
N ASP A 98 1.79 8.14 2.13
CA ASP A 98 1.85 6.70 1.84
C ASP A 98 3.25 6.24 1.46
N PHE A 99 4.01 7.12 0.80
CA PHE A 99 5.42 6.85 0.52
C PHE A 99 6.21 6.66 1.83
N LEU A 100 6.02 7.54 2.81
CA LEU A 100 6.69 7.43 4.12
C LEU A 100 6.25 6.18 4.88
N GLN A 101 4.98 5.83 4.85
CA GLN A 101 4.50 4.54 5.39
C GLN A 101 5.16 3.35 4.71
N SER A 102 5.32 3.40 3.38
CA SER A 102 6.00 2.33 2.63
C SER A 102 7.47 2.22 3.01
N VAL A 103 8.15 3.36 3.18
CA VAL A 103 9.54 3.40 3.68
C VAL A 103 9.63 2.72 5.05
N GLU A 104 8.73 3.05 5.97
CA GLU A 104 8.69 2.43 7.30
C GLU A 104 8.46 0.91 7.24
N ARG A 105 7.54 0.47 6.39
CA ARG A 105 7.30 -0.97 6.13
C ARG A 105 8.57 -1.66 5.62
N HIS A 106 9.30 -1.02 4.72
CA HIS A 106 10.59 -1.56 4.23
C HIS A 106 11.61 -1.70 5.36
N ILE A 107 11.73 -0.70 6.25
CA ILE A 107 12.60 -0.75 7.42
C ILE A 107 12.24 -1.96 8.29
N VAL A 108 10.99 -2.06 8.71
CA VAL A 108 10.53 -3.15 9.58
C VAL A 108 10.78 -4.52 8.97
N ARG A 109 10.44 -4.70 7.68
CA ARG A 109 10.62 -5.98 7.00
C ARG A 109 12.10 -6.34 6.80
N ASN A 110 12.96 -5.37 6.53
CA ASN A 110 14.41 -5.60 6.53
C ASN A 110 14.89 -6.03 7.91
N CYS A 111 14.40 -5.38 8.97
CA CYS A 111 14.73 -5.76 10.34
C CYS A 111 14.21 -7.17 10.72
N VAL A 112 13.05 -7.60 10.20
CA VAL A 112 12.55 -8.98 10.36
C VAL A 112 13.51 -9.99 9.75
N PHE A 113 14.03 -9.71 8.55
CA PHE A 113 15.03 -10.58 7.90
C PHE A 113 16.36 -10.59 8.67
N LEU A 114 16.84 -9.41 9.11
CA LEU A 114 18.04 -9.31 9.95
C LEU A 114 17.88 -10.11 11.25
N TYR A 115 16.75 -9.97 11.94
CA TYR A 115 16.43 -10.72 13.14
C TYR A 115 16.51 -12.24 12.92
N ALA A 116 15.96 -12.73 11.80
CA ALA A 116 15.97 -14.14 11.47
C ALA A 116 17.37 -14.63 11.12
N LEU A 117 18.09 -13.92 10.23
CA LEU A 117 19.45 -14.29 9.78
C LEU A 117 20.45 -14.33 10.96
N GLU A 118 20.46 -13.32 11.80
CA GLU A 118 21.37 -13.23 12.96
C GLU A 118 21.16 -14.34 13.99
N ARG A 119 20.00 -15.00 13.95
CA ARG A 119 19.62 -16.09 14.88
C ARG A 119 19.52 -17.46 14.21
N GLY A 120 19.88 -17.55 12.93
CA GLY A 120 19.75 -18.79 12.17
C GLY A 120 18.29 -19.29 12.06
N LEU A 121 17.31 -18.38 12.14
CA LEU A 121 15.89 -18.70 12.04
C LEU A 121 15.45 -18.74 10.57
N PRO A 122 14.37 -19.49 10.24
CA PRO A 122 13.83 -19.49 8.89
C PRO A 122 13.37 -18.10 8.42
N LEU A 123 13.60 -17.80 7.14
CA LEU A 123 13.17 -16.55 6.51
C LEU A 123 11.74 -16.66 6.02
N PRO A 124 10.87 -15.67 6.32
CA PRO A 124 9.51 -15.59 5.79
C PRO A 124 9.55 -15.05 4.36
N ILE A 125 9.46 -15.92 3.38
CA ILE A 125 9.37 -15.51 1.98
C ILE A 125 7.89 -15.41 1.63
N GLY A 126 7.44 -14.23 1.26
CA GLY A 126 6.10 -14.02 0.73
C GLY A 126 5.93 -14.81 -0.57
N THR A 127 4.71 -14.90 -1.06
CA THR A 127 4.40 -15.49 -2.36
C THR A 127 5.08 -14.67 -3.47
N GLN A 128 6.34 -14.97 -3.74
CA GLN A 128 7.10 -14.36 -4.84
C GLN A 128 6.82 -15.05 -6.19
N ASP A 129 5.61 -15.59 -6.35
CA ASP A 129 5.19 -16.14 -7.63
C ASP A 129 5.03 -15.01 -8.63
N SER A 130 5.73 -15.12 -9.75
CA SER A 130 5.65 -14.15 -10.85
C SER A 130 4.24 -13.97 -11.44
N ALA A 131 3.33 -14.92 -11.18
CA ALA A 131 1.91 -14.85 -11.54
C ALA A 131 1.10 -13.98 -10.56
N LEU A 132 1.59 -13.72 -9.34
CA LEU A 132 0.94 -12.90 -8.32
C LEU A 132 1.38 -11.43 -8.36
N LEU A 133 2.36 -11.08 -9.20
CA LEU A 133 2.72 -9.69 -9.49
C LEU A 133 1.59 -8.94 -10.20
N ASP A 134 0.67 -9.68 -10.82
CA ASP A 134 -0.45 -9.07 -11.57
C ASP A 134 -1.74 -8.92 -10.73
N THR A 135 -1.92 -9.56 -9.59
CA THR A 135 -3.27 -9.56 -9.03
C THR A 135 -3.52 -9.56 -7.54
N ALA A 136 -2.71 -9.89 -6.53
CA ALA A 136 -3.41 -10.05 -5.27
C ALA A 136 -2.71 -9.82 -3.93
N PHE A 137 -1.41 -9.74 -3.84
CA PHE A 137 -0.77 -9.47 -2.55
C PHE A 137 0.29 -8.39 -2.68
N SER A 138 -0.16 -7.14 -2.67
CA SER A 138 0.72 -5.99 -2.49
C SER A 138 1.31 -6.04 -1.08
N ASP A 139 2.38 -5.31 -0.86
CA ASP A 139 2.89 -5.08 0.49
C ASP A 139 1.79 -4.56 1.45
N GLU A 140 0.75 -3.91 0.91
CA GLU A 140 -0.44 -3.42 1.61
C GLU A 140 -1.33 -4.56 2.12
N ASP A 141 -1.50 -5.65 1.35
CA ASP A 141 -2.34 -6.77 1.76
C ASP A 141 -1.73 -7.52 2.95
N ILE A 142 -0.41 -7.65 3.01
CA ILE A 142 0.30 -8.24 4.15
C ILE A 142 0.15 -7.35 5.39
N ASP A 143 0.23 -6.03 5.22
CA ASP A 143 0.10 -5.10 6.34
C ASP A 143 -1.34 -4.98 6.84
N SER A 144 -2.34 -5.11 5.96
CA SER A 144 -3.74 -5.10 6.37
C SER A 144 -4.13 -6.39 7.09
N LEU A 145 -3.60 -7.53 6.65
CA LEU A 145 -3.73 -8.79 7.39
C LEU A 145 -3.06 -8.70 8.76
N PHE A 146 -1.92 -8.01 8.83
CA PHE A 146 -1.23 -7.71 10.08
C PHE A 146 -2.09 -6.81 10.97
N ALA A 147 -2.67 -5.74 10.45
CA ALA A 147 -3.57 -4.87 11.19
C ALA A 147 -4.80 -5.61 11.72
N THR A 148 -5.41 -6.49 10.92
CA THR A 148 -6.57 -7.33 11.31
C THR A 148 -6.21 -8.33 12.41
N VAL A 149 -4.99 -8.89 12.38
CA VAL A 149 -4.52 -9.84 13.43
C VAL A 149 -4.12 -9.13 14.72
N VAL A 150 -3.68 -7.87 14.64
CA VAL A 150 -3.25 -7.06 15.79
C VAL A 150 -4.41 -6.29 16.43
N SER A 151 -5.51 -6.09 15.69
CA SER A 151 -6.75 -5.49 16.19
C SER A 151 -7.89 -6.51 16.04
N PRO A 152 -8.06 -7.44 16.97
CA PRO A 152 -9.27 -8.25 17.00
C PRO A 152 -10.47 -7.35 17.27
N ASP A 153 -11.57 -7.58 16.57
CA ASP A 153 -12.86 -6.97 16.85
C ASP A 153 -13.19 -7.08 18.34
N GLU A 154 -13.80 -6.03 18.91
CA GLU A 154 -14.04 -5.83 20.35
C GLU A 154 -15.00 -6.85 21.01
N ASP A 155 -15.27 -8.01 20.42
CA ASP A 155 -16.30 -8.96 20.90
C ASP A 155 -15.78 -10.30 21.45
N GLU A 156 -14.48 -10.48 21.67
CA GLU A 156 -14.01 -11.64 22.44
C GLU A 156 -13.05 -11.25 23.56
N GLU A 157 -13.51 -11.43 24.81
CA GLU A 157 -12.70 -11.41 26.03
C GLU A 157 -11.53 -12.40 25.90
N SER A 158 -10.38 -11.92 25.49
CA SER A 158 -9.11 -12.59 25.72
C SER A 158 -8.11 -11.61 26.32
N THR A 159 -7.94 -11.74 27.61
CA THR A 159 -6.90 -11.14 28.43
C THR A 159 -5.51 -11.43 27.87
N GLU A 160 -4.71 -10.35 27.86
CA GLU A 160 -3.26 -10.21 27.74
C GLU A 160 -2.73 -9.66 26.41
N GLY A 161 -2.46 -8.34 26.41
CA GLY A 161 -1.32 -7.79 25.66
C GLY A 161 -1.61 -7.20 24.29
N THR A 162 -2.74 -6.55 24.05
CA THR A 162 -2.93 -5.67 22.90
C THR A 162 -2.10 -4.40 23.06
N VAL A 163 -1.00 -4.29 22.31
CA VAL A 163 -0.25 -3.03 22.16
C VAL A 163 -0.99 -2.19 21.13
N PRO A 164 -1.43 -0.96 21.46
CA PRO A 164 -2.09 -0.07 20.53
C PRO A 164 -1.24 0.21 19.29
N PRO A 165 -1.83 0.43 18.10
CA PRO A 165 -1.09 0.70 16.87
C PRO A 165 -0.13 1.90 16.95
N GLU A 166 -0.44 2.90 17.77
CA GLU A 166 0.39 4.10 17.95
C GLU A 166 1.69 3.85 18.73
N GLU A 167 1.71 2.93 19.70
CA GLU A 167 2.95 2.56 20.40
C GLU A 167 3.91 1.72 19.54
N ALA A 168 3.43 1.16 18.44
CA ALA A 168 4.27 0.43 17.51
C ALA A 168 5.14 1.34 16.62
N LEU A 169 4.84 2.65 16.55
CA LEU A 169 5.49 3.60 15.65
C LEU A 169 6.71 4.31 16.26
N SER A 170 6.83 4.40 17.58
CA SER A 170 7.90 5.12 18.29
C SER A 170 8.80 4.18 19.08
N GLY A 171 9.50 3.30 18.46
CA GLY A 171 10.33 2.40 19.22
C GLY A 171 11.39 1.68 18.39
N ASP A 172 12.31 1.05 19.09
CA ASP A 172 13.38 0.25 18.54
C ASP A 172 12.86 -0.70 17.44
N TYR A 173 13.19 -0.45 16.19
CA TYR A 173 12.84 -1.29 15.06
C TYR A 173 13.21 -2.77 15.25
N ALA A 174 14.23 -3.05 16.05
CA ALA A 174 14.63 -4.41 16.39
C ALA A 174 13.61 -5.12 17.29
N ALA A 175 13.05 -4.41 18.29
CA ALA A 175 12.01 -4.98 19.14
C ALA A 175 10.71 -5.20 18.36
N ARG A 176 10.37 -4.27 17.47
CA ARG A 176 9.25 -4.39 16.55
C ARG A 176 9.42 -5.55 15.59
N ALA A 177 10.62 -5.72 15.00
CA ALA A 177 10.93 -6.82 14.10
C ALA A 177 10.73 -8.20 14.74
N LYS A 178 11.13 -8.37 16.00
CA LYS A 178 10.89 -9.61 16.74
C LYS A 178 9.39 -9.90 16.84
N ARG A 179 8.58 -8.91 17.27
CA ARG A 179 7.12 -9.08 17.39
C ARG A 179 6.48 -9.46 16.05
N VAL A 180 6.85 -8.75 14.98
CA VAL A 180 6.37 -9.03 13.63
C VAL A 180 6.77 -10.43 13.17
N TYR A 181 8.03 -10.85 13.42
CA TYR A 181 8.48 -12.21 13.10
C TYR A 181 7.66 -13.27 13.84
N ASP A 182 7.38 -13.05 15.13
CA ASP A 182 6.61 -13.98 15.95
C ASP A 182 5.17 -14.08 15.44
N ILE A 183 4.54 -12.97 15.04
CA ILE A 183 3.20 -12.95 14.43
C ILE A 183 3.21 -13.70 13.10
N TYR A 184 4.18 -13.46 12.22
CA TYR A 184 4.30 -14.20 10.96
C TYR A 184 4.39 -15.70 11.19
N ARG A 185 5.14 -16.12 12.21
CA ARG A 185 5.36 -17.53 12.54
C ARG A 185 4.13 -18.19 13.16
N THR A 186 3.35 -17.48 13.94
CA THR A 186 2.20 -18.01 14.69
C THR A 186 0.87 -17.87 13.92
N HIS A 187 0.53 -16.66 13.52
CA HIS A 187 -0.79 -16.33 12.96
C HIS A 187 -0.82 -16.36 11.43
N MET A 188 0.31 -16.04 10.78
CA MET A 188 0.40 -15.90 9.33
C MET A 188 1.25 -16.99 8.68
N LYS A 189 1.52 -18.09 9.38
CA LYS A 189 2.44 -19.15 8.93
C LYS A 189 2.13 -19.69 7.54
N ARG A 190 0.85 -19.78 7.17
CA ARG A 190 0.40 -20.32 5.88
C ARG A 190 0.51 -19.33 4.72
N GLN A 191 0.70 -18.05 5.02
CA GLN A 191 0.82 -16.97 4.02
C GLN A 191 2.26 -16.79 3.54
N PHE A 192 3.23 -17.38 4.27
CA PHE A 192 4.64 -17.34 3.94
C PHE A 192 5.17 -18.73 3.60
N LYS A 193 6.04 -18.78 2.60
CA LYS A 193 6.96 -19.91 2.43
C LYS A 193 8.14 -19.66 3.35
N TRP A 194 8.50 -20.66 4.16
CA TRP A 194 9.59 -20.56 5.11
C TRP A 194 10.80 -21.31 4.58
N ILE A 195 11.94 -20.64 4.55
CA ILE A 195 13.19 -21.21 4.04
C ILE A 195 14.31 -21.03 5.06
N ARG A 196 15.19 -22.02 5.18
CA ARG A 196 16.29 -21.97 6.11
C ARG A 196 17.31 -20.88 5.75
N ALA A 197 17.83 -20.18 6.76
CA ALA A 197 18.80 -19.11 6.58
C ALA A 197 20.17 -19.61 6.09
N ASP A 198 20.57 -20.85 6.43
CA ASP A 198 21.84 -21.45 6.07
C ASP A 198 21.99 -21.81 4.58
N LEU A 199 20.91 -21.70 3.81
CA LEU A 199 20.92 -21.81 2.35
C LEU A 199 21.44 -20.55 1.64
N PHE A 200 21.64 -19.46 2.39
CA PHE A 200 22.08 -18.18 1.86
C PHE A 200 23.48 -17.79 2.35
N GLU A 201 24.17 -16.95 1.59
CA GLU A 201 25.38 -16.23 2.01
C GLU A 201 25.00 -15.16 3.03
N SER A 202 24.76 -15.59 4.28
CA SER A 202 24.13 -14.78 5.33
C SER A 202 24.87 -13.47 5.61
N ASP A 203 26.22 -13.48 5.62
CA ASP A 203 27.01 -12.28 5.89
C ASP A 203 26.82 -11.21 4.80
N ALA A 204 26.81 -11.61 3.53
CA ALA A 204 26.60 -10.72 2.41
C ALA A 204 25.17 -10.16 2.42
N LEU A 205 24.18 -11.01 2.70
CA LEU A 205 22.78 -10.61 2.78
C LEU A 205 22.52 -9.67 3.97
N ILE A 206 23.07 -9.95 5.14
CA ILE A 206 22.98 -9.08 6.33
C ILE A 206 23.60 -7.71 6.04
N LYS A 207 24.78 -7.68 5.43
CA LYS A 207 25.44 -6.42 5.08
C LYS A 207 24.58 -5.55 4.17
N THR A 208 23.98 -6.14 3.15
CA THR A 208 23.14 -5.41 2.19
C THR A 208 21.82 -4.97 2.81
N LEU A 209 21.19 -5.83 3.62
CA LEU A 209 19.97 -5.46 4.37
C LEU A 209 20.21 -4.29 5.31
N ARG A 210 21.34 -4.30 6.05
CA ARG A 210 21.70 -3.18 6.93
C ARG A 210 21.90 -1.89 6.16
N HIS A 211 22.63 -1.93 5.06
CA HIS A 211 22.84 -0.77 4.20
C HIS A 211 21.51 -0.14 3.74
N ASP A 212 20.63 -0.92 3.14
CA ASP A 212 19.34 -0.42 2.68
C ASP A 212 18.45 0.07 3.84
N THR A 213 18.52 -0.60 5.01
CA THR A 213 17.78 -0.16 6.20
C THR A 213 18.27 1.20 6.68
N GLU A 214 19.59 1.43 6.70
CA GLU A 214 20.18 2.71 7.08
C GLU A 214 19.77 3.83 6.12
N GLU A 215 19.74 3.57 4.81
CA GLU A 215 19.27 4.51 3.81
C GLU A 215 17.78 4.87 4.00
N PHE A 216 16.93 3.86 4.22
CA PHE A 216 15.52 4.10 4.51
C PHE A 216 15.30 4.85 5.84
N VAL A 217 16.03 4.53 6.90
CA VAL A 217 15.96 5.24 8.18
C VAL A 217 16.42 6.69 8.03
N ARG A 218 17.48 6.93 7.26
CA ARG A 218 17.95 8.29 6.96
C ARG A 218 16.86 9.10 6.24
N LEU A 219 16.21 8.51 5.24
CA LEU A 219 15.11 9.14 4.54
C LEU A 219 13.93 9.43 5.46
N HIS A 220 13.49 8.44 6.24
CA HIS A 220 12.36 8.58 7.15
C HIS A 220 12.59 9.69 8.19
N ARG A 221 13.83 9.86 8.68
CA ARG A 221 14.20 10.92 9.63
C ARG A 221 14.19 12.32 9.03
N THR A 222 14.22 12.48 7.71
CA THR A 222 14.13 13.80 7.07
C THR A 222 12.72 14.38 7.12
N LEU A 223 11.70 13.51 7.24
CA LEU A 223 10.28 13.86 7.36
C LEU A 223 9.61 12.86 8.32
N PRO A 224 9.84 13.01 9.64
CA PRO A 224 9.35 12.05 10.63
C PRO A 224 7.82 12.04 10.74
N GLU A 225 7.18 13.17 10.48
CA GLU A 225 5.73 13.33 10.52
C GLU A 225 5.25 14.03 9.26
N TRP A 226 4.18 13.49 8.68
CA TRP A 226 3.49 14.09 7.55
C TRP A 226 2.39 15.04 8.05
N ASP A 227 2.46 16.30 7.64
CA ASP A 227 1.44 17.31 7.98
C ASP A 227 0.47 17.47 6.80
N PRO A 228 -0.79 16.99 6.89
CA PRO A 228 -1.79 17.15 5.85
C PRO A 228 -2.11 18.60 5.51
N ALA A 229 -1.90 19.54 6.44
CA ALA A 229 -2.12 20.96 6.20
C ALA A 229 -1.10 21.55 5.21
N GLN A 230 0.09 20.94 5.13
CA GLN A 230 1.16 21.30 4.20
C GLN A 230 1.19 20.39 2.95
N ASP A 231 0.23 19.49 2.80
CA ASP A 231 0.08 18.67 1.59
C ASP A 231 -0.64 19.48 0.51
N SER A 232 0.12 20.12 -0.37
CA SER A 232 -0.43 20.97 -1.44
C SER A 232 -1.31 20.21 -2.42
N LYS A 233 -1.03 18.91 -2.65
CA LYS A 233 -1.86 18.04 -3.49
C LYS A 233 -3.23 17.77 -2.85
N LEU A 234 -3.25 17.43 -1.56
CA LEU A 234 -4.48 17.28 -0.79
C LEU A 234 -5.27 18.59 -0.75
N GLN A 235 -4.60 19.73 -0.49
CA GLN A 235 -5.26 21.03 -0.42
C GLN A 235 -5.88 21.44 -1.76
N ALA A 236 -5.23 21.10 -2.88
CA ALA A 236 -5.80 21.29 -4.21
C ALA A 236 -7.08 20.45 -4.40
N LEU A 237 -7.08 19.19 -3.96
CA LEU A 237 -8.27 18.34 -4.01
C LEU A 237 -9.39 18.86 -3.10
N VAL A 238 -9.07 19.30 -1.88
CA VAL A 238 -10.05 19.93 -0.96
C VAL A 238 -10.69 21.16 -1.62
N THR A 239 -9.89 22.01 -2.26
CA THR A 239 -10.37 23.20 -2.97
C THR A 239 -11.25 22.81 -4.14
N LEU A 240 -10.87 21.82 -4.93
CA LEU A 240 -11.67 21.29 -6.04
C LEU A 240 -13.07 20.84 -5.55
N LEU A 241 -13.10 20.05 -4.47
CA LEU A 241 -14.33 19.45 -3.94
C LEU A 241 -15.22 20.42 -3.17
N LYS A 242 -14.68 21.49 -2.59
CA LYS A 242 -15.43 22.46 -1.78
C LYS A 242 -15.81 23.73 -2.54
N THR A 243 -15.01 24.10 -3.52
CA THR A 243 -15.15 25.40 -4.20
C THR A 243 -15.53 25.24 -5.67
N THR A 244 -14.84 24.37 -6.40
CA THR A 244 -15.06 24.20 -7.85
C THR A 244 -16.24 23.30 -8.12
N HIS A 245 -16.35 22.18 -7.41
CA HIS A 245 -17.38 21.16 -7.56
C HIS A 245 -18.08 20.84 -6.23
N PRO A 246 -18.74 21.82 -5.58
CA PRO A 246 -19.28 21.65 -4.22
C PRO A 246 -20.52 20.75 -4.14
N ARG A 247 -21.20 20.51 -5.26
CA ARG A 247 -22.46 19.75 -5.32
C ARG A 247 -22.40 18.53 -6.25
N GLU A 248 -21.49 18.53 -7.19
CA GLU A 248 -21.34 17.48 -8.18
C GLU A 248 -20.84 16.19 -7.56
N LYS A 249 -21.23 15.05 -8.15
CA LYS A 249 -20.66 13.76 -7.84
C LYS A 249 -19.27 13.66 -8.46
N VAL A 250 -18.29 13.31 -7.64
CA VAL A 250 -16.88 13.24 -8.04
C VAL A 250 -16.34 11.85 -7.77
N LEU A 251 -15.76 11.24 -8.79
CA LEU A 251 -15.07 9.97 -8.71
C LEU A 251 -13.56 10.20 -8.78
N VAL A 252 -12.84 9.74 -7.78
CA VAL A 252 -11.37 9.84 -7.69
C VAL A 252 -10.78 8.45 -7.74
N PHE A 253 -9.85 8.22 -8.65
CA PHE A 253 -9.08 6.99 -8.70
C PHE A 253 -7.66 7.17 -8.15
N SER A 254 -7.21 6.20 -7.38
CA SER A 254 -5.82 6.07 -6.94
C SER A 254 -5.35 4.64 -7.12
N GLN A 255 -4.08 4.46 -7.43
CA GLN A 255 -3.50 3.12 -7.57
C GLN A 255 -3.38 2.40 -6.21
N PHE A 256 -3.27 3.15 -5.09
CA PHE A 256 -2.92 2.61 -3.78
C PHE A 256 -4.06 2.75 -2.77
N ALA A 257 -4.34 1.66 -2.05
CA ALA A 257 -5.36 1.62 -1.01
C ALA A 257 -5.05 2.57 0.16
N ASP A 258 -3.77 2.72 0.51
CA ASP A 258 -3.35 3.66 1.55
C ASP A 258 -3.69 5.10 1.16
N THR A 259 -3.46 5.50 -0.10
CA THR A 259 -3.87 6.82 -0.61
C THR A 259 -5.38 7.01 -0.51
N VAL A 260 -6.17 5.99 -0.83
CA VAL A 260 -7.64 6.04 -0.68
C VAL A 260 -8.01 6.31 0.77
N ARG A 261 -7.44 5.56 1.72
CA ARG A 261 -7.71 5.73 3.16
C ARG A 261 -7.31 7.12 3.66
N TYR A 262 -6.10 7.55 3.35
CA TYR A 262 -5.59 8.89 3.67
C TYR A 262 -6.50 10.00 3.15
N LEU A 263 -6.87 9.95 1.87
CA LEU A 263 -7.73 10.96 1.27
C LEU A 263 -9.13 10.97 1.90
N VAL A 264 -9.74 9.81 2.17
CA VAL A 264 -11.06 9.72 2.83
C VAL A 264 -11.03 10.37 4.21
N GLU A 265 -10.01 10.05 5.00
CA GLU A 265 -9.85 10.58 6.35
C GLU A 265 -9.67 12.10 6.33
N GLU A 266 -8.72 12.60 5.54
CA GLU A 266 -8.38 14.02 5.50
C GLU A 266 -9.48 14.87 4.85
N LEU A 267 -10.18 14.36 3.84
CA LEU A 267 -11.33 15.06 3.26
C LEU A 267 -12.49 15.17 4.26
N ARG A 268 -12.73 14.14 5.06
CA ARG A 268 -13.74 14.19 6.15
C ARG A 268 -13.35 15.20 7.21
N LYS A 269 -12.09 15.23 7.66
CA LYS A 269 -11.57 16.25 8.59
C LYS A 269 -11.68 17.66 8.01
N ALA A 270 -11.45 17.82 6.72
CA ALA A 270 -11.64 19.09 6.02
C ALA A 270 -13.12 19.49 5.84
N GLY A 271 -14.08 18.67 6.28
CA GLY A 271 -15.51 18.95 6.21
C GLY A 271 -16.16 18.67 4.85
N VAL A 272 -15.52 17.88 4.00
CA VAL A 272 -16.17 17.35 2.78
C VAL A 272 -17.18 16.29 3.19
N ARG A 273 -18.44 16.45 2.78
CA ARG A 273 -19.51 15.53 3.16
C ARG A 273 -19.67 14.39 2.16
N GLN A 274 -20.26 13.28 2.63
CA GLN A 274 -20.63 12.12 1.79
C GLN A 274 -19.42 11.57 1.01
N VAL A 275 -18.28 11.42 1.71
CA VAL A 275 -17.04 10.84 1.19
C VAL A 275 -16.99 9.37 1.56
N GLU A 276 -16.75 8.53 0.57
CA GLU A 276 -16.58 7.08 0.74
C GLU A 276 -15.33 6.58 0.02
N GLY A 277 -14.65 5.60 0.59
CA GLY A 277 -13.48 4.94 0.01
C GLY A 277 -13.75 3.48 -0.32
N VAL A 278 -13.27 3.02 -1.47
CA VAL A 278 -13.39 1.63 -1.90
C VAL A 278 -12.04 1.12 -2.37
N THR A 279 -11.62 0.00 -1.78
CA THR A 279 -10.36 -0.69 -2.10
C THR A 279 -10.62 -2.18 -2.33
N GLY A 280 -9.61 -2.93 -2.75
CA GLY A 280 -9.71 -4.37 -2.88
C GLY A 280 -10.09 -5.12 -1.60
N GLN A 281 -9.97 -4.47 -0.43
CA GLN A 281 -10.34 -5.03 0.88
C GLN A 281 -11.74 -4.64 1.34
N SER A 282 -12.44 -3.80 0.58
CA SER A 282 -13.81 -3.42 0.91
C SER A 282 -14.74 -4.62 0.83
N SER A 283 -15.55 -4.82 1.86
CA SER A 283 -16.46 -5.97 1.97
C SER A 283 -17.55 -5.99 0.89
N ASN A 284 -17.98 -4.81 0.42
CA ASN A 284 -19.04 -4.69 -0.57
C ASN A 284 -18.83 -3.49 -1.52
N PRO A 285 -17.93 -3.60 -2.51
CA PRO A 285 -17.70 -2.55 -3.49
C PRO A 285 -18.96 -2.19 -4.31
N THR A 286 -19.80 -3.18 -4.60
CA THR A 286 -21.04 -2.99 -5.36
C THR A 286 -22.05 -2.10 -4.61
N GLU A 287 -22.13 -2.22 -3.30
CA GLU A 287 -23.03 -1.38 -2.50
C GLU A 287 -22.56 0.08 -2.47
N ALA A 288 -21.24 0.31 -2.40
CA ALA A 288 -20.68 1.64 -2.55
C ALA A 288 -20.99 2.25 -3.93
N ALA A 289 -20.88 1.47 -5.00
CA ALA A 289 -21.29 1.89 -6.34
C ALA A 289 -22.77 2.24 -6.42
N HIS A 290 -23.66 1.50 -5.73
CA HIS A 290 -25.09 1.81 -5.67
C HIS A 290 -25.35 3.12 -4.91
N ARG A 291 -24.64 3.40 -3.78
CA ARG A 291 -24.76 4.68 -3.07
C ARG A 291 -24.23 5.86 -3.89
N PHE A 292 -23.20 5.64 -4.68
CA PHE A 292 -22.63 6.66 -5.53
C PHE A 292 -23.47 6.92 -6.79
N SER A 293 -24.02 5.89 -7.42
CA SER A 293 -24.81 5.96 -8.66
C SER A 293 -26.17 5.28 -8.52
N PRO A 294 -27.07 5.77 -7.66
CA PRO A 294 -28.34 5.11 -7.39
C PRO A 294 -29.30 5.09 -8.59
N GLU A 295 -29.29 6.10 -9.45
CA GLU A 295 -30.18 6.16 -10.62
C GLU A 295 -29.74 5.15 -11.67
N SER A 296 -28.48 5.19 -12.08
CA SER A 296 -27.93 4.27 -13.09
C SER A 296 -27.97 2.80 -12.66
N ASN A 297 -28.02 2.54 -11.36
CA ASN A 297 -28.14 1.17 -10.80
C ASN A 297 -29.59 0.77 -10.45
N GLY A 298 -30.59 1.62 -10.71
CA GLY A 298 -31.99 1.35 -10.37
C GLY A 298 -32.23 1.17 -8.87
N LYS A 299 -31.49 1.94 -8.04
CA LYS A 299 -31.57 1.88 -6.56
C LYS A 299 -32.09 3.16 -5.92
N ARG A 300 -32.58 4.12 -6.72
CA ARG A 300 -33.06 5.42 -6.25
C ARG A 300 -34.10 5.30 -5.13
N ASP A 301 -35.00 4.31 -5.24
CA ASP A 301 -36.08 4.10 -4.27
C ASP A 301 -35.58 3.61 -2.89
N ARG A 302 -34.37 3.05 -2.84
CA ARG A 302 -33.79 2.41 -1.64
C ARG A 302 -32.74 3.28 -0.95
N ILE A 303 -32.15 4.23 -1.66
CA ILE A 303 -31.07 5.09 -1.15
C ILE A 303 -31.59 6.50 -0.98
N ARG A 304 -31.63 6.96 0.27
CA ARG A 304 -32.05 8.33 0.58
C ARG A 304 -30.95 9.33 0.16
N PRO A 305 -31.31 10.58 -0.16
CA PRO A 305 -30.32 11.62 -0.52
C PRO A 305 -29.20 11.81 0.53
N ASP A 306 -29.53 11.64 1.81
CA ASP A 306 -28.54 11.78 2.90
C ASP A 306 -27.58 10.59 2.98
N ASP A 307 -27.98 9.43 2.48
CA ASP A 307 -27.19 8.20 2.45
C ASP A 307 -26.38 8.05 1.14
N GLU A 308 -26.53 9.00 0.21
CA GLU A 308 -25.75 8.98 -1.03
C GLU A 308 -24.28 9.33 -0.81
N THR A 309 -23.43 8.71 -1.58
CA THR A 309 -22.03 9.08 -1.71
C THR A 309 -21.90 10.19 -2.77
N ARG A 310 -21.32 11.33 -2.41
CA ARG A 310 -21.02 12.42 -3.35
C ARG A 310 -19.60 12.31 -3.90
N VAL A 311 -18.64 11.96 -3.04
CA VAL A 311 -17.25 11.79 -3.42
C VAL A 311 -16.87 10.34 -3.19
N LEU A 312 -16.62 9.60 -4.25
CA LEU A 312 -16.16 8.22 -4.20
C LEU A 312 -14.69 8.17 -4.56
N ILE A 313 -13.86 7.66 -3.65
CA ILE A 313 -12.43 7.48 -3.87
C ILE A 313 -12.16 5.99 -3.95
N ALA A 314 -11.63 5.51 -5.07
CA ALA A 314 -11.50 4.08 -5.29
C ALA A 314 -10.14 3.70 -5.86
N THR A 315 -9.73 2.46 -5.59
CA THR A 315 -8.72 1.80 -6.40
C THR A 315 -9.38 1.24 -7.68
N ASP A 316 -8.61 0.57 -8.49
CA ASP A 316 -9.06 -0.08 -9.74
C ASP A 316 -10.17 -1.13 -9.54
N VAL A 317 -10.44 -1.54 -8.31
CA VAL A 317 -11.53 -2.49 -7.96
C VAL A 317 -12.91 -2.05 -8.49
N LEU A 318 -13.13 -0.75 -8.70
CA LEU A 318 -14.34 -0.21 -9.31
C LEU A 318 -14.19 0.13 -10.81
N SER A 319 -13.06 -0.15 -11.42
CA SER A 319 -12.82 0.16 -12.84
C SER A 319 -13.61 -0.74 -13.79
N GLU A 320 -13.99 -1.93 -13.34
CA GLU A 320 -14.71 -2.91 -14.15
C GLU A 320 -15.99 -3.41 -13.45
N GLY A 321 -17.02 -3.67 -14.25
CA GLY A 321 -18.26 -4.32 -13.80
C GLY A 321 -19.20 -3.48 -12.94
N GLN A 322 -18.91 -2.18 -12.74
CA GLN A 322 -19.73 -1.28 -11.92
C GLN A 322 -20.32 -0.15 -12.76
N ASN A 323 -21.57 0.22 -12.45
CA ASN A 323 -22.23 1.35 -13.11
C ASN A 323 -22.07 2.63 -12.24
N LEU A 324 -21.24 3.55 -12.71
CA LEU A 324 -20.92 4.80 -12.02
C LEU A 324 -21.39 6.04 -12.81
N GLN A 325 -22.42 5.89 -13.65
CA GLN A 325 -22.81 6.89 -14.65
C GLN A 325 -23.52 8.13 -14.08
N ASP A 326 -23.92 8.14 -12.80
CA ASP A 326 -24.46 9.34 -12.15
C ASP A 326 -23.33 10.37 -11.84
N CYS A 327 -22.07 10.00 -12.11
CA CYS A 327 -20.91 10.86 -11.91
C CYS A 327 -20.74 11.83 -13.08
N SER A 328 -20.38 13.07 -12.77
CA SER A 328 -20.13 14.13 -13.75
C SER A 328 -18.66 14.59 -13.79
N ILE A 329 -17.86 14.27 -12.78
CA ILE A 329 -16.46 14.68 -12.63
C ILE A 329 -15.58 13.47 -12.36
#